data_5d150744862c1bb0f6552d6b5b086fe1
#
_entry.id   5d150744862c1bb0f6552d6b5b086fe1
#
_cell.length_a   1.000
_cell.length_b   1.000
_cell.length_c   1.000
_cell.angle_alpha   90.00
_cell.angle_beta   90.00
_cell.angle_gamma   90.00
#
_symmetry.space_group_name_H-M   'P 1'
#
loop_
_entity.id
_entity.type
_entity.pdbx_description
1 polymer ?
#
loop_
_entity_poly.entity_id
_entity_poly.type
_entity_poly.pdbx_seq_one_letter_code
_entity_poly.pdbx_strand_id
1 'polypeptide(L)'
;MASYNDYKEYKNKNHETMVFVKSGVFYETYDNDCKIMLDLFDYQIKNFKNFSRTGFPANNIDKVKEKLTEKQINYIIVENNIYQI
;
A
#
# COMPACT_ATOMS: atom_id res chain seq x y z
N MET A 1 -14.51 0.11 5.63
CA MET A 1 -13.51 1.18 5.77
C MET A 1 -13.25 1.84 4.43
N ALA A 2 -13.22 3.16 4.44
CA ALA A 2 -12.99 3.93 3.21
C ALA A 2 -11.66 3.58 2.56
N SER A 3 -10.58 3.49 3.35
CA SER A 3 -9.26 3.19 2.81
C SER A 3 -9.20 1.82 2.13
N TYR A 4 -9.83 0.82 2.72
CA TYR A 4 -9.85 -0.51 2.11
C TYR A 4 -10.67 -0.52 0.83
N ASN A 5 -11.79 0.21 0.81
CA ASN A 5 -12.61 0.31 -0.39
C ASN A 5 -11.86 1.02 -1.52
N ASP A 6 -11.12 2.08 -1.18
CA ASP A 6 -10.29 2.78 -2.16
C ASP A 6 -9.20 1.85 -2.69
N TYR A 7 -8.56 1.10 -1.81
CA TYR A 7 -7.55 0.13 -2.21
C TYR A 7 -8.12 -0.87 -3.23
N LYS A 8 -9.27 -1.44 -2.91
CA LYS A 8 -9.89 -2.44 -3.79
C LYS A 8 -10.24 -1.86 -5.15
N GLU A 9 -10.75 -0.64 -5.17
CA GLU A 9 -11.12 0.02 -6.42
C GLU A 9 -9.93 0.15 -7.35
N TYR A 10 -8.82 0.67 -6.84
CA TYR A 10 -7.63 0.84 -7.68
C TYR A 10 -6.94 -0.48 -7.97
N LYS A 11 -6.96 -1.42 -7.04
CA LYS A 11 -6.36 -2.73 -7.24
C LYS A 11 -7.09 -3.52 -8.32
N ASN A 12 -8.41 -3.41 -8.40
CA ASN A 12 -9.19 -4.07 -9.42
C ASN A 12 -8.81 -3.62 -10.84
N LYS A 13 -8.34 -2.38 -10.96
CA LYS A 13 -7.92 -1.85 -12.25
C LYS A 13 -6.44 -2.06 -12.53
N ASN A 14 -5.68 -2.46 -11.52
CA ASN A 14 -4.21 -2.53 -11.61
C ASN A 14 -3.70 -3.73 -10.82
N HIS A 15 -4.11 -4.94 -11.23
CA HIS A 15 -3.86 -6.17 -10.49
C HIS A 15 -2.40 -6.45 -10.15
N GLU A 16 -1.50 -6.05 -11.03
CA GLU A 16 -0.08 -6.37 -10.86
C GLU A 16 0.72 -5.20 -10.29
N THR A 17 0.02 -4.17 -9.85
CA THR A 17 0.64 -2.97 -9.29
C THR A 17 0.29 -2.89 -7.80
N MET A 18 1.27 -2.59 -6.96
CA MET A 18 0.98 -2.35 -5.55
C MET A 18 0.19 -1.07 -5.39
N VAL A 19 -0.77 -1.07 -4.47
CA VAL A 19 -1.59 0.10 -4.22
C VAL A 19 -1.43 0.52 -2.76
N PHE A 20 -1.04 1.77 -2.55
CA PHE A 20 -0.98 2.37 -1.22
C PHE A 20 -2.04 3.45 -1.11
N VAL A 21 -2.72 3.50 0.02
CA VAL A 21 -3.75 4.51 0.27
C VAL A 21 -3.34 5.34 1.47
N LYS A 22 -3.31 6.64 1.32
CA LYS A 22 -3.00 7.53 2.43
C LYS A 22 -4.18 7.61 3.38
N SER A 23 -3.92 7.39 4.65
CA SER A 23 -4.92 7.44 5.71
C SER A 23 -4.32 8.24 6.86
N GLY A 24 -4.72 9.52 6.97
CA GLY A 24 -4.13 10.41 7.96
C GLY A 24 -2.65 10.60 7.70
N VAL A 25 -1.83 10.30 8.71
CA VAL A 25 -0.37 10.45 8.62
C VAL A 25 0.32 9.14 8.24
N PHE A 26 -0.43 8.15 7.78
CA PHE A 26 0.10 6.86 7.36
C PHE A 26 -0.24 6.57 5.91
N TYR A 27 0.57 5.72 5.27
CA TYR A 27 0.19 5.03 4.05
C TYR A 27 -0.11 3.59 4.40
N GLU A 28 -1.17 3.05 3.83
CA GLU A 28 -1.61 1.68 4.12
C GLU A 28 -1.73 0.87 2.84
N THR A 29 -1.47 -0.42 2.95
CA THR A 29 -1.76 -1.35 1.88
C THR A 29 -2.44 -2.58 2.50
N TYR A 30 -3.01 -3.44 1.65
CA TYR A 30 -3.92 -4.48 2.12
C TYR A 30 -3.65 -5.80 1.43
N ASP A 31 -4.15 -6.86 2.06
CA ASP A 31 -4.23 -8.21 1.48
C ASP A 31 -2.89 -8.70 0.91
N ASN A 32 -2.86 -9.08 -0.35
CA ASN A 32 -1.64 -9.66 -0.92
C ASN A 32 -0.46 -8.69 -0.97
N ASP A 33 -0.72 -7.40 -1.08
CA ASP A 33 0.36 -6.42 -1.09
C ASP A 33 1.07 -6.33 0.27
N CYS A 34 0.40 -6.73 1.35
CA CYS A 34 1.01 -6.79 2.67
C CYS A 34 2.20 -7.75 2.70
N LYS A 35 2.13 -8.84 1.96
CA LYS A 35 3.20 -9.84 1.94
C LYS A 35 4.48 -9.26 1.34
N ILE A 36 4.32 -8.43 0.33
CA ILE A 36 5.47 -7.75 -0.30
C ILE A 36 6.12 -6.80 0.70
N MET A 37 5.30 -6.06 1.46
CA MET A 37 5.82 -5.15 2.47
C MET A 37 6.53 -5.89 3.60
N LEU A 38 6.00 -7.04 4.01
CA LEU A 38 6.65 -7.86 5.02
C LEU A 38 8.00 -8.35 4.52
N ASP A 39 8.06 -8.83 3.29
CA ASP A 39 9.30 -9.36 2.71
C ASP A 39 10.39 -8.31 2.54
N LEU A 40 10.01 -7.10 2.10
CA LEU A 40 10.98 -6.06 1.77
C LEU A 40 11.38 -5.20 2.97
N PHE A 41 10.45 -4.97 3.90
CA PHE A 41 10.63 -4.01 4.98
C PHE A 41 10.43 -4.59 6.38
N ASP A 42 9.98 -5.84 6.45
CA ASP A 42 9.66 -6.49 7.72
C ASP A 42 8.55 -5.75 8.50
N TYR A 43 7.66 -5.07 7.79
CA TYR A 43 6.53 -4.41 8.42
C TYR A 43 5.48 -5.44 8.82
N GLN A 44 4.96 -5.31 10.03
CA GLN A 44 4.02 -6.27 10.57
C GLN A 44 2.65 -6.14 9.91
N ILE A 45 2.05 -7.30 9.66
CA ILE A 45 0.71 -7.39 9.07
C ILE A 45 -0.29 -7.56 10.19
N LYS A 46 -1.36 -6.74 10.16
CA LYS A 46 -2.47 -6.87 11.07
C LYS A 46 -3.61 -7.55 10.34
N ASN A 47 -4.10 -8.65 10.92
CA ASN A 47 -5.18 -9.43 10.32
C ASN A 47 -6.51 -9.06 10.94
N PHE A 48 -7.49 -8.77 10.08
CA PHE A 48 -8.87 -8.52 10.48
C PHE A 48 -9.75 -9.62 9.92
N LYS A 49 -11.04 -9.59 10.24
CA LYS A 49 -11.96 -10.64 9.81
C LYS A 49 -12.00 -10.79 8.28
N ASN A 50 -12.06 -9.67 7.57
CA ASN A 50 -12.28 -9.68 6.12
C ASN A 50 -11.10 -9.20 5.30
N PHE A 51 -10.00 -8.77 5.93
CA PHE A 51 -8.83 -8.25 5.21
C PHE A 51 -7.60 -8.23 6.10
N SER A 52 -6.44 -8.07 5.48
CA SER A 52 -5.18 -7.82 6.17
C SER A 52 -4.68 -6.42 5.82
N ARG A 53 -3.94 -5.81 6.71
CA ARG A 53 -3.44 -4.45 6.54
C ARG A 53 -2.03 -4.32 7.10
N THR A 54 -1.20 -3.55 6.42
CA THR A 54 0.05 -3.04 6.97
C THR A 54 0.18 -1.58 6.57
N GLY A 55 1.05 -0.85 7.25
CA GLY A 55 1.22 0.56 6.94
C GLY A 55 2.51 1.11 7.50
N PHE A 56 2.82 2.34 7.12
CA PHE A 56 4.02 3.02 7.59
C PHE A 56 3.74 4.53 7.65
N PRO A 57 4.50 5.27 8.48
CA PRO A 57 4.33 6.72 8.56
C PRO A 57 4.58 7.38 7.21
N ALA A 58 3.78 8.38 6.89
CA ALA A 58 3.86 9.05 5.59
C ALA A 58 5.24 9.62 5.29
N ASN A 59 5.99 10.03 6.31
CA ASN A 59 7.32 10.58 6.09
C ASN A 59 8.35 9.53 5.68
N ASN A 60 8.00 8.26 5.67
CA ASN A 60 8.87 7.18 5.17
C ASN A 60 8.62 6.85 3.70
N ILE A 61 7.71 7.59 3.04
CA ILE A 61 7.30 7.24 1.68
C ILE A 61 8.46 7.22 0.68
N ASP A 62 9.41 8.13 0.82
CA ASP A 62 10.52 8.19 -0.13
C ASP A 62 11.41 6.95 -0.03
N LYS A 63 11.65 6.44 1.18
CA LYS A 63 12.40 5.21 1.39
C LYS A 63 11.68 4.01 0.77
N VAL A 64 10.36 3.97 0.93
CA VAL A 64 9.56 2.89 0.38
C VAL A 64 9.59 2.93 -1.14
N LYS A 65 9.38 4.10 -1.73
CA LYS A 65 9.43 4.27 -3.19
C LYS A 65 10.79 3.85 -3.76
N GLU A 66 11.86 4.25 -3.11
CA GLU A 66 13.21 3.92 -3.54
C GLU A 66 13.42 2.40 -3.57
N LYS A 67 13.00 1.73 -2.51
CA LYS A 67 13.13 0.26 -2.41
C LYS A 67 12.32 -0.45 -3.48
N LEU A 68 11.09 -0.01 -3.68
CA LEU A 68 10.21 -0.61 -4.70
C LEU A 68 10.77 -0.40 -6.10
N THR A 69 11.29 0.79 -6.37
CA THR A 69 11.91 1.08 -7.66
C THR A 69 13.15 0.21 -7.88
N GLU A 70 13.97 0.06 -6.85
CA GLU A 70 15.15 -0.78 -6.90
C GLU A 70 14.79 -2.24 -7.23
N LYS A 71 13.67 -2.72 -6.70
CA LYS A 71 13.18 -4.07 -6.93
C LYS A 71 12.32 -4.19 -8.18
N GLN A 72 12.14 -3.10 -8.92
CA GLN A 72 11.34 -3.07 -10.13
C GLN A 72 9.87 -3.43 -9.88
N ILE A 73 9.35 -3.00 -8.74
CA ILE A 73 7.95 -3.21 -8.38
C ILE A 73 7.16 -1.93 -8.66
N ASN A 74 6.15 -2.04 -9.49
CA ASN A 74 5.28 -0.91 -9.81
C ASN A 74 4.32 -0.62 -8.65
N TYR A 75 4.02 0.65 -8.43
CA TYR A 75 3.12 1.03 -7.35
C TYR A 75 2.29 2.26 -7.73
N ILE A 76 1.16 2.40 -7.06
CA ILE A 76 0.25 3.54 -7.18
C ILE A 76 0.02 4.09 -5.78
N ILE A 77 0.03 5.41 -5.65
CA ILE A 77 -0.26 6.08 -4.39
C ILE A 77 -1.60 6.81 -4.53
N VAL A 78 -2.54 6.48 -3.66
CA VAL A 78 -3.87 7.09 -3.67
C VAL A 78 -3.96 8.06 -2.51
N GLU A 79 -4.17 9.34 -2.83
CA GLU A 79 -4.37 10.39 -1.85
C GLU A 79 -5.60 11.18 -2.23
N ASN A 80 -6.51 11.36 -1.29
CA ASN A 80 -7.74 12.14 -1.50
C ASN A 80 -8.50 11.69 -2.76
N ASN A 81 -8.58 10.36 -2.98
CA ASN A 81 -9.22 9.74 -4.14
C ASN A 81 -8.55 10.08 -5.47
N ILE A 82 -7.33 10.57 -5.43
CA ILE A 82 -6.52 10.84 -6.63
C ILE A 82 -5.27 9.98 -6.51
N TYR A 83 -4.98 9.17 -7.54
CA TYR A 83 -3.76 8.39 -7.48
C TYR A 83 -2.62 9.08 -8.21
N GLN A 84 -1.41 8.81 -7.72
CA GLN A 84 -0.17 9.35 -8.28
C GLN A 84 0.77 8.18 -8.53
N ILE A 85 1.51 8.30 -9.60
CA ILE A 85 2.48 7.29 -10.01
C ILE A 85 3.88 7.74 -9.66
#